data_f8865e2d7b4a115dc4f02616921b1819
#
_entry.id   f8865e2d7b4a115dc4f02616921b1819
#
_cell.length_a   1.000
_cell.length_b   1.000
_cell.length_c   1.000
_cell.angle_alpha   90.00
_cell.angle_beta   90.00
_cell.angle_gamma   90.00
#
_symmetry.space_group_name_H-M   'P 1'
#
loop_
_entity.id
_entity.type
_entity.pdbx_description
1 polymer ?
#
loop_
_entity_poly.entity_id
_entity_poly.type
_entity_poly.pdbx_seq_one_letter_code
_entity_poly.pdbx_strand_id
1 'polypeptide(L)' 'MSYQEDIMYEIHTEVTESGLWDKFNAQLKKMQTQQKHKWKTPAEKWEYALLRVEGWNPNNN' A
#
# COMPACT_ATOMS: atom_id res chain seq x y z
N MET A 1 -9.20 0.97 -17.74
CA MET A 1 -8.25 0.73 -16.66
C MET A 1 -8.94 0.08 -15.49
N SER A 2 -8.19 -0.72 -14.75
CA SER A 2 -8.77 -1.39 -13.61
C SER A 2 -8.66 -0.53 -12.36
N TYR A 3 -9.55 -0.80 -11.41
CA TYR A 3 -9.49 -0.15 -10.10
C TYR A 3 -8.13 -0.35 -9.44
N GLN A 4 -7.57 -1.55 -9.58
CA GLN A 4 -6.28 -1.86 -8.95
C GLN A 4 -5.15 -1.00 -9.50
N GLU A 5 -5.13 -0.79 -10.81
CA GLU A 5 -4.09 0.05 -11.41
C GLU A 5 -4.20 1.50 -10.94
N ASP A 6 -5.42 2.02 -10.87
CA ASP A 6 -5.65 3.39 -10.43
C ASP A 6 -5.22 3.59 -8.98
N ILE A 7 -5.58 2.65 -8.11
CA ILE A 7 -5.24 2.72 -6.70
C ILE A 7 -3.73 2.60 -6.49
N MET A 8 -3.09 1.70 -7.21
CA MET A 8 -1.64 1.53 -7.09
C MET A 8 -0.89 2.77 -7.57
N TYR A 9 -1.40 3.41 -8.62
CA TYR A 9 -0.81 4.64 -9.10
C TYR A 9 -0.91 5.75 -8.06
N GLU A 10 -2.08 5.89 -7.43
CA GLU A 10 -2.26 6.88 -6.39
C GLU A 10 -1.33 6.64 -5.21
N ILE A 11 -1.19 5.39 -4.80
CA ILE A 11 -0.32 5.03 -3.68
C ILE A 11 1.14 5.29 -4.05
N HIS A 12 1.53 4.93 -5.26
CA HIS A 12 2.89 5.18 -5.75
C HIS A 12 3.21 6.67 -5.68
N THR A 13 2.29 7.50 -6.14
CA THR A 13 2.47 8.95 -6.12
C THR A 13 2.59 9.46 -4.68
N GLU A 14 1.72 8.98 -3.82
CA GLU A 14 1.72 9.40 -2.41
C GLU A 14 3.03 9.03 -1.72
N VAL A 15 3.49 7.80 -1.90
CA VAL A 15 4.72 7.34 -1.27
C VAL A 15 5.92 8.10 -1.82
N THR A 16 5.92 8.37 -3.13
CA THR A 16 7.00 9.13 -3.76
C THR A 16 7.05 10.54 -3.21
N GLU A 17 5.91 11.21 -3.11
CA GLU A 17 5.86 12.59 -2.64
C GLU A 17 6.21 12.72 -1.16
N SER A 18 5.84 11.74 -0.36
CA SER A 18 6.12 11.78 1.08
C SER A 18 7.49 11.20 1.44
N GLY A 19 8.19 10.59 0.48
CA GLY A 19 9.52 10.04 0.72
C GLY A 19 9.52 8.82 1.62
N LEU A 20 8.46 8.04 1.62
CA LEU A 20 8.31 6.91 2.53
C LEU A 20 8.62 5.56 1.90
N TRP A 21 9.34 5.56 0.78
CA TRP A 21 9.61 4.30 0.07
C TRP A 21 10.31 3.26 0.94
N ASP A 22 11.27 3.68 1.75
CA ASP A 22 12.00 2.71 2.61
C ASP A 22 11.04 2.04 3.59
N LYS A 23 10.21 2.84 4.25
CA LYS A 23 9.25 2.31 5.21
C LYS A 23 8.16 1.49 4.52
N PHE A 24 7.71 1.96 3.37
CA PHE A 24 6.67 1.29 2.60
C PHE A 24 7.16 -0.09 2.14
N ASN A 25 8.36 -0.16 1.58
CA ASN A 25 8.94 -1.42 1.14
C ASN A 25 9.16 -2.37 2.30
N ALA A 26 9.62 -1.86 3.44
CA ALA A 26 9.79 -2.68 4.63
C ALA A 26 8.47 -3.28 5.10
N GLN A 27 7.40 -2.47 5.04
CA GLN A 27 6.08 -2.95 5.42
C GLN A 27 5.57 -4.03 4.46
N LEU A 28 5.78 -3.83 3.15
CA LEU A 28 5.39 -4.84 2.17
C LEU A 28 6.14 -6.15 2.39
N LYS A 29 7.43 -6.06 2.68
CA LYS A 29 8.26 -7.23 2.95
C LYS A 29 7.75 -7.99 4.16
N LYS A 30 7.42 -7.26 5.21
CA LYS A 30 6.85 -7.85 6.42
C LYS A 30 5.54 -8.56 6.13
N MET A 31 4.69 -7.95 5.31
CA MET A 31 3.41 -8.53 4.95
C MET A 31 3.55 -9.82 4.15
N GLN A 32 4.60 -9.93 3.33
CA GLN A 32 4.84 -11.13 2.53
C GLN A 32 5.04 -12.37 3.40
N THR A 33 5.51 -12.19 4.62
CA THR A 33 5.76 -13.31 5.54
C THR A 33 4.54 -13.63 6.40
N GLN A 34 3.47 -12.85 6.28
CA GLN A 34 2.26 -13.03 7.09
C GLN A 34 1.16 -13.66 6.25
N GLN A 35 0.63 -14.78 6.72
CA GLN A 35 -0.38 -15.51 5.98
C GLN A 35 -1.69 -14.74 5.84
N LYS A 36 -1.98 -13.85 6.78
CA LYS A 36 -3.22 -13.09 6.72
C LYS A 36 -3.32 -12.17 5.51
N HIS A 37 -2.20 -11.89 4.86
CA HIS A 37 -2.18 -11.03 3.67
C HIS A 37 -2.10 -11.83 2.37
N LYS A 38 -2.07 -13.15 2.47
CA LYS A 38 -1.89 -14.01 1.32
C LYS A 38 -2.98 -13.86 0.27
N TRP A 39 -4.19 -13.58 0.70
CA TRP A 39 -5.36 -13.50 -0.18
C TRP A 39 -5.60 -12.11 -0.75
N LYS A 40 -4.81 -11.12 -0.37
CA LYS A 40 -4.98 -9.77 -0.84
C LYS A 40 -4.47 -9.60 -2.26
N THR A 41 -5.15 -8.79 -3.06
CA THR A 41 -4.63 -8.38 -4.36
C THR A 41 -3.44 -7.44 -4.15
N PRO A 42 -2.60 -7.22 -5.17
CA PRO A 42 -1.49 -6.26 -5.04
C PRO A 42 -1.96 -4.88 -4.58
N ALA A 43 -3.07 -4.39 -5.13
CA ALA A 43 -3.59 -3.08 -4.71
C ALA A 43 -3.98 -3.08 -3.25
N GLU A 44 -4.64 -4.13 -2.78
CA GLU A 44 -5.02 -4.24 -1.38
C GLU A 44 -3.81 -4.29 -0.45
N LYS A 45 -2.75 -4.98 -0.87
CA LYS A 45 -1.50 -5.03 -0.10
C LYS A 45 -0.88 -3.64 0.01
N TRP A 46 -0.89 -2.90 -1.07
CA TRP A 46 -0.35 -1.55 -1.09
C TRP A 46 -1.18 -0.59 -0.23
N GLU A 47 -2.51 -0.72 -0.30
CA GLU A 47 -3.38 0.08 0.55
C GLU A 47 -3.11 -0.17 2.02
N TYR A 48 -3.01 -1.43 2.39
CA TYR A 48 -2.73 -1.81 3.77
C TYR A 48 -1.36 -1.30 4.20
N ALA A 49 -0.34 -1.47 3.34
CA ALA A 49 1.00 -1.02 3.66
C ALA A 49 1.04 0.49 3.92
N LEU A 50 0.39 1.26 3.06
CA LEU A 50 0.38 2.70 3.21
C LEU A 50 -0.40 3.12 4.45
N LEU A 51 -1.49 2.44 4.75
CA LEU A 51 -2.25 2.68 5.96
C LEU A 51 -1.38 2.49 7.19
N ARG A 52 -0.58 1.43 7.22
CA ARG A 52 0.27 1.13 8.36
C ARG A 52 1.44 2.11 8.49
N VAL A 53 1.93 2.62 7.36
CA VAL A 53 3.10 3.49 7.35
C VAL A 53 2.74 4.93 7.69
N GLU A 54 1.63 5.44 7.16
CA GLU A 54 1.27 6.84 7.40
C GLU A 54 -0.20 7.07 7.70
N GLY A 55 -0.98 6.01 7.88
CA GLY A 55 -2.40 6.16 8.21
C GLY A 55 -3.27 6.57 7.04
N TRP A 56 -2.78 6.40 5.82
CA TRP A 56 -3.52 6.76 4.61
C TRP A 56 -4.72 5.82 4.42
N ASN A 57 -5.86 6.39 4.06
CA ASN A 57 -7.07 5.60 3.83
C ASN A 57 -7.89 6.27 2.73
N PRO A 58 -8.03 5.63 1.56
CA PRO A 58 -8.75 6.24 0.44
C PRO A 58 -10.24 6.47 0.72
N ASN A 59 -10.79 5.76 1.67
CA ASN A 59 -12.21 5.87 2.02
C ASN A 59 -12.45 6.80 3.21
N ASN A 60 -11.41 7.42 3.71
CA ASN A 60 -11.50 8.30 4.86
C ASN A 60 -11.41 9.74 4.41
N ASN A 61 -12.48 10.47 4.55
CA ASN A 61 -12.51 11.87 4.18
C ASN A 61 -12.53 12.77 5.39
#